data_b01bd74c7c65699692b04f12964f87e3
#
_entry.id   b01bd74c7c65699692b04f12964f87e3
#
_cell.length_a   1.000
_cell.length_b   1.000
_cell.length_c   1.000
_cell.angle_alpha   90.00
_cell.angle_beta   90.00
_cell.angle_gamma   90.00
#
_symmetry.space_group_name_H-M   'P 1'
#
loop_
_entity.id
_entity.type
_entity.pdbx_description
1 polymer ?
#
loop_
_entity_poly.entity_id
_entity_poly.type
_entity_poly.pdbx_seq_one_letter_code
_entity_poly.pdbx_strand_id
1 'polypeptide(L)'
;MSNLRQLPHRRLLWLAVALLFASAIAAAAQPYAATAKDDQTPKGDSRFTTLDGARIHYVNYGKGDEALVLIHGWTCNIDNWRDQFADFAKRNRVIALDLPGHGQSDKPQVTYSMDYFARAIEAVMRDARVKRAVLAGHSMGTPVARQFYRKYPDQTLAIVIVDGSLRPLGDPAIMDRLIAGFRAPTYRDAVGKMLAAISGPNLSADAKERINASALNTPQHVIVSAMEGMADPSIWGNDKINVPVLAIMAKNPFYGPNLEETFRAIAPKLDFQMWDGVGHFIMMEKPKEFNAAVISWLDKNNLLKK
;
A
#
# COMPACT_ATOMS: atom_id res chain seq x y z
N MET A 1 58.88 39.75 36.57
CA MET A 1 57.84 40.16 35.62
C MET A 1 57.40 38.95 34.88
N SER A 2 56.27 38.53 35.26
CA SER A 2 55.59 37.28 34.97
C SER A 2 54.90 37.25 33.60
N ASN A 3 54.93 36.11 32.91
CA ASN A 3 53.92 35.80 31.91
C ASN A 3 53.66 34.30 31.91
N LEU A 4 52.65 33.92 32.65
CA LEU A 4 51.96 32.64 32.57
C LEU A 4 51.08 32.62 31.29
N ARG A 5 51.43 31.77 30.30
CA ARG A 5 50.56 31.49 29.15
C ARG A 5 49.63 30.33 29.50
N GLN A 6 48.36 30.63 29.50
CA GLN A 6 47.26 29.68 29.62
C GLN A 6 47.23 28.75 28.39
N LEU A 7 47.15 27.45 28.60
CA LEU A 7 46.87 26.44 27.59
C LEU A 7 45.33 26.21 27.52
N PRO A 8 44.71 26.08 26.34
CA PRO A 8 43.27 25.98 26.20
C PRO A 8 42.75 24.58 26.44
N HIS A 9 41.75 24.48 27.30
CA HIS A 9 40.97 23.26 27.66
C HIS A 9 40.08 22.72 26.53
N ARG A 10 40.58 22.59 25.32
CA ARG A 10 39.75 22.12 24.15
C ARG A 10 40.10 20.73 23.62
N ARG A 11 40.95 19.97 24.28
CA ARG A 11 41.35 18.61 23.80
C ARG A 11 40.86 17.42 24.62
N LEU A 12 40.10 17.65 25.69
CA LEU A 12 39.56 16.56 26.52
C LEU A 12 38.08 16.22 26.25
N LEU A 13 37.37 16.95 25.38
CA LEU A 13 35.95 16.69 25.09
C LEU A 13 35.71 15.75 23.89
N TRP A 14 36.75 15.42 23.13
CA TRP A 14 36.58 14.58 21.92
C TRP A 14 36.87 13.07 22.13
N LEU A 15 37.41 12.70 23.28
CA LEU A 15 37.68 11.28 23.61
C LEU A 15 36.53 10.58 24.37
N ALA A 16 35.57 11.35 24.88
CA ALA A 16 34.38 10.76 25.57
C ALA A 16 33.20 10.48 24.64
N VAL A 17 33.19 11.02 23.41
CA VAL A 17 32.10 10.80 22.44
C VAL A 17 32.38 9.62 21.50
N ALA A 18 33.66 9.20 21.38
CA ALA A 18 34.04 8.09 20.49
C ALA A 18 33.82 6.68 21.09
N LEU A 19 33.53 6.57 22.38
CA LEU A 19 33.31 5.27 23.06
C LEU A 19 31.84 4.91 23.28
N LEU A 20 30.88 5.77 22.86
CA LEU A 20 29.44 5.48 22.93
C LEU A 20 28.83 5.07 21.59
N PHE A 21 29.58 5.00 20.50
CA PHE A 21 29.10 4.59 19.17
C PHE A 21 29.56 3.21 18.72
N ALA A 22 30.26 2.44 19.54
CA ALA A 22 30.82 1.12 19.18
C ALA A 22 30.00 -0.08 19.70
N SER A 23 28.82 0.13 20.32
CA SER A 23 28.03 -0.96 20.91
C SER A 23 26.60 -1.11 20.36
N ALA A 24 26.31 -0.55 19.19
CA ALA A 24 24.96 -0.61 18.61
C ALA A 24 24.88 -1.23 17.19
N ILE A 25 25.84 -2.08 16.80
CA ILE A 25 25.76 -2.84 15.54
C ILE A 25 26.05 -4.30 15.84
N ALA A 26 25.13 -4.98 16.47
CA ALA A 26 24.93 -6.44 16.41
C ALA A 26 23.51 -6.77 16.89
N ALA A 27 22.48 -6.12 16.35
CA ALA A 27 21.14 -6.66 16.40
C ALA A 27 21.04 -7.63 15.20
N ALA A 28 21.36 -8.90 15.46
CA ALA A 28 21.05 -9.99 14.57
C ALA A 28 19.56 -9.89 14.22
N ALA A 29 19.25 -9.94 12.93
CA ALA A 29 17.89 -10.09 12.43
C ALA A 29 17.32 -11.40 12.99
N GLN A 30 16.63 -11.31 14.12
CA GLN A 30 15.84 -12.44 14.61
C GLN A 30 14.61 -12.53 13.70
N PRO A 31 14.23 -13.75 13.27
CA PRO A 31 12.99 -13.92 12.55
C PRO A 31 11.86 -13.45 13.47
N TYR A 32 11.00 -12.56 12.96
CA TYR A 32 9.82 -12.04 13.64
C TYR A 32 8.96 -13.18 14.15
N ALA A 33 9.07 -13.47 15.45
CA ALA A 33 8.12 -14.31 16.15
C ALA A 33 6.91 -13.43 16.46
N ALA A 34 5.85 -13.58 15.66
CA ALA A 34 4.56 -12.96 15.93
C ALA A 34 4.13 -13.30 17.35
N THR A 35 4.05 -12.31 18.23
CA THR A 35 3.42 -12.48 19.55
C THR A 35 1.99 -12.91 19.32
N ALA A 36 1.66 -14.14 19.71
CA ALA A 36 0.33 -14.70 19.63
C ALA A 36 -0.61 -13.91 20.55
N LYS A 37 -1.22 -12.85 20.03
CA LYS A 37 -2.55 -12.42 20.48
C LYS A 37 -3.52 -13.45 19.95
N ASP A 38 -4.49 -13.85 20.79
CA ASP A 38 -5.56 -14.78 20.49
C ASP A 38 -6.16 -14.49 19.10
N ASP A 39 -5.62 -15.13 18.08
CA ASP A 39 -5.81 -14.76 16.69
C ASP A 39 -7.05 -15.51 16.18
N GLN A 40 -8.22 -14.89 16.37
CA GLN A 40 -9.47 -15.33 15.75
C GLN A 40 -9.51 -15.08 14.22
N THR A 41 -8.42 -14.68 13.62
CA THR A 41 -8.32 -14.53 12.17
C THR A 41 -8.43 -15.90 11.53
N PRO A 42 -9.37 -16.15 10.62
CA PRO A 42 -9.42 -17.41 9.89
C PRO A 42 -8.06 -17.67 9.27
N LYS A 43 -7.56 -18.91 9.38
CA LYS A 43 -6.29 -19.26 8.74
C LYS A 43 -6.47 -19.17 7.23
N GLY A 44 -5.84 -18.18 6.62
CA GLY A 44 -5.82 -18.04 5.16
C GLY A 44 -4.97 -19.11 4.52
N ASP A 45 -5.36 -19.53 3.32
CA ASP A 45 -4.63 -20.47 2.49
C ASP A 45 -3.60 -19.71 1.64
N SER A 46 -2.33 -19.77 2.04
CA SER A 46 -1.19 -19.11 1.38
C SER A 46 -0.78 -19.92 0.14
N ARG A 47 -0.75 -19.26 -1.02
CA ARG A 47 -0.51 -19.87 -2.32
C ARG A 47 0.39 -19.03 -3.20
N PHE A 48 0.85 -19.66 -4.29
CA PHE A 48 1.56 -18.98 -5.36
C PHE A 48 0.95 -19.37 -6.71
N THR A 49 0.79 -18.37 -7.58
CA THR A 49 0.59 -18.55 -9.01
C THR A 49 1.76 -18.00 -9.79
N THR A 50 1.73 -18.04 -11.12
CA THR A 50 2.79 -17.50 -11.97
C THR A 50 2.26 -16.51 -12.98
N LEU A 51 3.03 -15.43 -13.21
CA LEU A 51 2.84 -14.46 -14.28
C LEU A 51 4.19 -14.21 -14.96
N ASP A 52 4.29 -14.46 -16.26
CA ASP A 52 5.49 -14.24 -17.08
C ASP A 52 6.75 -14.86 -16.44
N GLY A 53 6.62 -16.04 -15.81
CA GLY A 53 7.70 -16.75 -15.14
C GLY A 53 7.99 -16.32 -13.69
N ALA A 54 7.41 -15.22 -13.21
CA ALA A 54 7.52 -14.78 -11.82
C ALA A 54 6.42 -15.40 -10.94
N ARG A 55 6.77 -15.84 -9.74
CA ARG A 55 5.81 -16.33 -8.75
C ARG A 55 5.12 -15.15 -8.07
N ILE A 56 3.80 -15.23 -7.97
CA ILE A 56 2.96 -14.23 -7.32
C ILE A 56 2.31 -14.87 -6.09
N HIS A 57 2.64 -14.35 -4.92
CA HIS A 57 2.10 -14.80 -3.65
C HIS A 57 0.71 -14.21 -3.42
N TYR A 58 -0.20 -15.01 -2.89
CA TYR A 58 -1.50 -14.52 -2.41
C TYR A 58 -2.03 -15.38 -1.28
N VAL A 59 -2.95 -14.82 -0.49
CA VAL A 59 -3.67 -15.52 0.57
C VAL A 59 -5.15 -15.52 0.23
N ASN A 60 -5.78 -16.70 0.35
CA ASN A 60 -7.20 -16.91 0.06
C ASN A 60 -7.95 -17.32 1.33
N TYR A 61 -9.01 -16.60 1.63
CA TYR A 61 -9.97 -16.90 2.71
C TYR A 61 -11.33 -17.22 2.10
N GLY A 62 -11.88 -18.35 2.48
CA GLY A 62 -13.21 -18.76 2.02
C GLY A 62 -13.24 -19.34 0.61
N LYS A 63 -14.45 -19.47 0.05
CA LYS A 63 -14.74 -20.11 -1.25
C LYS A 63 -15.82 -19.32 -1.99
N GLY A 64 -16.03 -19.61 -3.27
CA GLY A 64 -17.04 -18.99 -4.13
C GLY A 64 -16.44 -18.44 -5.42
N ASP A 65 -17.29 -18.04 -6.34
CA ASP A 65 -16.93 -17.52 -7.66
C ASP A 65 -16.65 -16.01 -7.64
N GLU A 66 -17.01 -15.33 -6.56
CA GLU A 66 -16.79 -13.90 -6.34
C GLU A 66 -15.93 -13.67 -5.09
N ALA A 67 -15.12 -12.62 -5.09
CA ALA A 67 -14.24 -12.30 -3.98
C ALA A 67 -14.06 -10.79 -3.79
N LEU A 68 -13.75 -10.39 -2.55
CA LEU A 68 -13.12 -9.11 -2.26
C LEU A 68 -11.60 -9.28 -2.44
N VAL A 69 -11.01 -8.58 -3.41
CA VAL A 69 -9.57 -8.62 -3.70
C VAL A 69 -8.91 -7.38 -3.12
N LEU A 70 -7.99 -7.58 -2.19
CA LEU A 70 -7.27 -6.52 -1.48
C LEU A 70 -5.93 -6.27 -2.16
N ILE A 71 -5.73 -5.04 -2.64
CA ILE A 71 -4.57 -4.62 -3.43
C ILE A 71 -3.83 -3.55 -2.63
N HIS A 72 -2.61 -3.87 -2.19
CA HIS A 72 -1.80 -2.97 -1.38
C HIS A 72 -1.19 -1.80 -2.18
N GLY A 73 -0.64 -0.81 -1.46
CA GLY A 73 0.03 0.35 -2.00
C GLY A 73 1.51 0.13 -2.36
N TRP A 74 2.16 1.18 -2.85
CA TRP A 74 3.59 1.21 -3.13
C TRP A 74 4.41 0.86 -1.89
N THR A 75 5.43 0.00 -2.03
CA THR A 75 6.28 -0.56 -0.96
C THR A 75 5.56 -1.34 0.14
N CYS A 76 4.27 -1.58 0.00
CA CYS A 76 3.44 -2.37 0.92
C CYS A 76 3.44 -3.86 0.57
N ASN A 77 2.66 -4.64 1.32
CA ASN A 77 2.43 -6.07 1.10
C ASN A 77 1.08 -6.50 1.70
N ILE A 78 0.75 -7.79 1.65
CA ILE A 78 -0.48 -8.36 2.23
C ILE A 78 -0.67 -7.98 3.70
N ASP A 79 0.40 -7.87 4.49
CA ASP A 79 0.34 -7.64 5.93
C ASP A 79 -0.24 -6.26 6.30
N ASN A 80 -0.24 -5.30 5.36
CA ASN A 80 -0.92 -4.03 5.55
C ASN A 80 -2.46 -4.16 5.62
N TRP A 81 -3.00 -5.31 5.19
CA TRP A 81 -4.41 -5.67 5.26
C TRP A 81 -4.77 -6.63 6.41
N ARG A 82 -3.82 -6.91 7.32
CA ARG A 82 -3.99 -7.90 8.41
C ARG A 82 -5.25 -7.65 9.23
N ASP A 83 -5.51 -6.38 9.56
CA ASP A 83 -6.60 -5.98 10.44
C ASP A 83 -7.99 -6.05 9.77
N GLN A 84 -8.07 -6.41 8.48
CA GLN A 84 -9.29 -6.56 7.69
C GLN A 84 -9.74 -8.01 7.53
N PHE A 85 -8.80 -8.97 7.57
CA PHE A 85 -9.09 -10.36 7.21
C PHE A 85 -10.19 -10.99 8.06
N ALA A 86 -10.11 -10.84 9.40
CA ALA A 86 -11.05 -11.48 10.31
C ALA A 86 -12.51 -11.04 10.03
N ASP A 87 -12.73 -9.75 9.80
CA ASP A 87 -14.08 -9.22 9.58
C ASP A 87 -14.59 -9.50 8.17
N PHE A 88 -13.75 -9.31 7.15
CA PHE A 88 -14.18 -9.53 5.77
C PHE A 88 -14.39 -11.00 5.45
N ALA A 89 -13.54 -11.91 5.97
CA ALA A 89 -13.64 -13.34 5.72
C ALA A 89 -14.85 -14.02 6.40
N LYS A 90 -15.43 -13.41 7.43
CA LYS A 90 -16.68 -13.91 8.03
C LYS A 90 -17.85 -13.89 7.05
N ARG A 91 -17.83 -12.99 6.07
CA ARG A 91 -18.97 -12.70 5.20
C ARG A 91 -18.70 -12.98 3.73
N ASN A 92 -17.46 -12.82 3.30
CA ASN A 92 -17.07 -12.85 1.90
C ASN A 92 -15.89 -13.79 1.69
N ARG A 93 -15.72 -14.26 0.47
CA ARG A 93 -14.43 -14.75 0.05
C ARG A 93 -13.47 -13.56 -0.08
N VAL A 94 -12.27 -13.66 0.51
CA VAL A 94 -11.25 -12.60 0.47
C VAL A 94 -9.98 -13.14 -0.13
N ILE A 95 -9.40 -12.39 -1.05
CA ILE A 95 -8.06 -12.63 -1.59
C ILE A 95 -7.23 -11.38 -1.34
N ALA A 96 -6.04 -11.56 -0.78
CA ALA A 96 -5.02 -10.52 -0.74
C ALA A 96 -3.79 -11.02 -1.46
N LEU A 97 -3.14 -10.18 -2.28
CA LEU A 97 -1.95 -10.58 -3.01
C LEU A 97 -0.79 -9.66 -2.70
N ASP A 98 0.42 -10.21 -2.70
CA ASP A 98 1.64 -9.44 -2.84
C ASP A 98 1.83 -9.12 -4.33
N LEU A 99 1.72 -7.86 -4.71
CA LEU A 99 1.99 -7.46 -6.09
C LEU A 99 3.41 -7.87 -6.51
N PRO A 100 3.68 -8.16 -7.79
CA PRO A 100 5.04 -8.42 -8.25
C PRO A 100 6.04 -7.41 -7.71
N GLY A 101 7.21 -7.86 -7.28
CA GLY A 101 8.22 -6.97 -6.66
C GLY A 101 8.05 -6.73 -5.17
N HIS A 102 6.92 -7.13 -4.56
CA HIS A 102 6.58 -6.87 -3.16
C HIS A 102 6.39 -8.14 -2.35
N GLY A 103 6.45 -8.01 -1.03
CA GLY A 103 6.17 -9.10 -0.10
C GLY A 103 6.94 -10.39 -0.42
N GLN A 104 6.21 -11.50 -0.52
CA GLN A 104 6.73 -12.83 -0.87
C GLN A 104 6.69 -13.12 -2.38
N SER A 105 6.14 -12.22 -3.21
CA SER A 105 6.21 -12.35 -4.67
C SER A 105 7.62 -12.15 -5.17
N ASP A 106 7.95 -12.78 -6.31
CA ASP A 106 9.24 -12.62 -6.96
C ASP A 106 9.47 -11.16 -7.41
N LYS A 107 10.73 -10.78 -7.50
CA LYS A 107 11.18 -9.40 -7.73
C LYS A 107 12.04 -9.29 -8.99
N PRO A 108 11.51 -9.70 -10.19
CA PRO A 108 12.30 -9.70 -11.42
C PRO A 108 12.70 -8.29 -11.85
N GLN A 109 13.73 -8.19 -12.69
CA GLN A 109 14.18 -6.94 -13.31
C GLN A 109 13.30 -6.63 -14.54
N VAL A 110 12.12 -6.07 -14.30
CA VAL A 110 11.12 -5.73 -15.32
C VAL A 110 10.55 -4.34 -15.08
N THR A 111 9.77 -3.81 -16.02
CA THR A 111 8.98 -2.59 -15.81
C THR A 111 7.75 -2.89 -14.95
N TYR A 112 7.66 -2.27 -13.80
CA TYR A 112 6.54 -2.41 -12.86
C TYR A 112 5.42 -1.42 -13.20
N SER A 113 4.76 -1.63 -14.33
CA SER A 113 3.63 -0.81 -14.78
C SER A 113 2.32 -1.21 -14.09
N MET A 114 1.34 -0.30 -14.11
CA MET A 114 -0.01 -0.62 -13.60
C MET A 114 -0.66 -1.76 -14.40
N ASP A 115 -0.30 -1.92 -15.68
CA ASP A 115 -0.72 -3.06 -16.51
C ASP A 115 -0.14 -4.39 -16.01
N TYR A 116 1.15 -4.43 -15.66
CA TYR A 116 1.79 -5.61 -15.12
C TYR A 116 1.13 -6.05 -13.80
N PHE A 117 0.87 -5.09 -12.92
CA PHE A 117 0.14 -5.35 -11.67
C PHE A 117 -1.30 -5.82 -11.90
N ALA A 118 -2.02 -5.23 -12.85
CA ALA A 118 -3.38 -5.67 -13.19
C ALA A 118 -3.41 -7.11 -13.73
N ARG A 119 -2.43 -7.49 -14.56
CA ARG A 119 -2.29 -8.89 -15.03
C ARG A 119 -1.96 -9.86 -13.89
N ALA A 120 -1.21 -9.42 -12.87
CA ALA A 120 -0.95 -10.24 -11.69
C ALA A 120 -2.23 -10.53 -10.90
N ILE A 121 -3.14 -9.56 -10.77
CA ILE A 121 -4.45 -9.77 -10.14
C ILE A 121 -5.25 -10.81 -10.95
N GLU A 122 -5.29 -10.69 -12.28
CA GLU A 122 -6.00 -11.65 -13.13
C GLU A 122 -5.42 -13.06 -12.97
N ALA A 123 -4.09 -13.21 -12.97
CA ALA A 123 -3.44 -14.50 -12.76
C ALA A 123 -3.80 -15.13 -11.41
N VAL A 124 -3.88 -14.33 -10.34
CA VAL A 124 -4.33 -14.78 -9.01
C VAL A 124 -5.80 -15.17 -9.03
N MET A 125 -6.68 -14.36 -9.63
CA MET A 125 -8.11 -14.67 -9.71
C MET A 125 -8.37 -15.96 -10.49
N ARG A 126 -7.67 -16.15 -11.59
CA ARG A 126 -7.76 -17.37 -12.42
C ARG A 126 -7.30 -18.62 -11.65
N ASP A 127 -6.14 -18.57 -10.97
CA ASP A 127 -5.64 -19.67 -10.15
C ASP A 127 -6.58 -19.98 -8.98
N ALA A 128 -7.08 -18.94 -8.34
CA ALA A 128 -8.07 -19.07 -7.27
C ALA A 128 -9.48 -19.45 -7.77
N ARG A 129 -9.73 -19.50 -9.08
CA ARG A 129 -11.04 -19.74 -9.69
C ARG A 129 -12.10 -18.73 -9.25
N VAL A 130 -11.70 -17.45 -9.20
CA VAL A 130 -12.60 -16.32 -8.99
C VAL A 130 -13.00 -15.75 -10.34
N LYS A 131 -14.30 -15.64 -10.59
CA LYS A 131 -14.83 -15.12 -11.85
C LYS A 131 -14.96 -13.61 -11.84
N ARG A 132 -15.42 -13.04 -10.70
CA ARG A 132 -15.65 -11.60 -10.56
C ARG A 132 -15.18 -11.13 -9.18
N ALA A 133 -14.77 -9.87 -9.10
CA ALA A 133 -14.25 -9.31 -7.86
C ALA A 133 -14.74 -7.90 -7.58
N VAL A 134 -14.87 -7.58 -6.29
CA VAL A 134 -14.77 -6.21 -5.80
C VAL A 134 -13.27 -5.95 -5.52
N LEU A 135 -12.71 -4.93 -6.14
CA LEU A 135 -11.28 -4.59 -6.04
C LEU A 135 -11.09 -3.48 -5.00
N ALA A 136 -10.44 -3.76 -3.88
CA ALA A 136 -10.12 -2.77 -2.86
C ALA A 136 -8.65 -2.37 -2.99
N GLY A 137 -8.39 -1.18 -3.54
CA GLY A 137 -7.04 -0.67 -3.80
C GLY A 137 -6.65 0.44 -2.84
N HIS A 138 -5.57 0.21 -2.06
CA HIS A 138 -4.95 1.24 -1.25
C HIS A 138 -3.88 1.98 -2.04
N SER A 139 -3.91 3.32 -2.03
CA SER A 139 -2.85 4.14 -2.64
C SER A 139 -2.58 3.75 -4.11
N MET A 140 -1.37 3.28 -4.45
CA MET A 140 -1.01 2.70 -5.75
C MET A 140 -1.98 1.58 -6.18
N GLY A 141 -2.54 0.83 -5.24
CA GLY A 141 -3.55 -0.19 -5.55
C GLY A 141 -4.79 0.36 -6.26
N THR A 142 -5.09 1.67 -6.13
CA THR A 142 -6.21 2.32 -6.84
C THR A 142 -5.99 2.40 -8.35
N PRO A 143 -4.91 2.99 -8.89
CA PRO A 143 -4.66 2.96 -10.34
C PRO A 143 -4.46 1.53 -10.86
N VAL A 144 -3.95 0.59 -10.06
CA VAL A 144 -3.89 -0.84 -10.42
C VAL A 144 -5.30 -1.42 -10.58
N ALA A 145 -6.22 -1.18 -9.64
CA ALA A 145 -7.62 -1.61 -9.73
C ALA A 145 -8.34 -0.98 -10.94
N ARG A 146 -8.08 0.31 -11.22
CA ARG A 146 -8.60 0.99 -12.42
C ARG A 146 -8.07 0.35 -13.69
N GLN A 147 -6.77 0.03 -13.76
CA GLN A 147 -6.18 -0.63 -14.92
C GLN A 147 -6.72 -2.05 -15.10
N PHE A 148 -6.98 -2.77 -14.00
CA PHE A 148 -7.66 -4.06 -14.06
C PHE A 148 -9.07 -3.91 -14.63
N TYR A 149 -9.86 -2.94 -14.16
CA TYR A 149 -11.20 -2.67 -14.70
C TYR A 149 -11.18 -2.38 -16.20
N ARG A 150 -10.20 -1.62 -16.71
CA ARG A 150 -10.05 -1.32 -18.15
C ARG A 150 -9.83 -2.59 -18.97
N LYS A 151 -9.03 -3.52 -18.44
CA LYS A 151 -8.68 -4.77 -19.16
C LYS A 151 -9.74 -5.85 -19.01
N TYR A 152 -10.38 -5.90 -17.85
CA TYR A 152 -11.28 -6.98 -17.44
C TYR A 152 -12.60 -6.43 -16.85
N PRO A 153 -13.35 -5.61 -17.61
CA PRO A 153 -14.55 -4.96 -17.08
C PRO A 153 -15.60 -5.96 -16.60
N ASP A 154 -15.76 -7.09 -17.31
CA ASP A 154 -16.74 -8.14 -16.97
C ASP A 154 -16.36 -8.92 -15.70
N GLN A 155 -15.11 -8.86 -15.29
CA GLN A 155 -14.62 -9.47 -14.03
C GLN A 155 -14.69 -8.51 -12.84
N THR A 156 -15.07 -7.25 -13.04
CA THR A 156 -15.09 -6.22 -11.99
C THR A 156 -16.51 -5.91 -11.56
N LEU A 157 -16.85 -6.26 -10.32
CA LEU A 157 -18.16 -5.96 -9.72
C LEU A 157 -18.23 -4.52 -9.22
N ALA A 158 -17.16 -4.05 -8.57
CA ALA A 158 -17.08 -2.73 -7.97
C ALA A 158 -15.61 -2.39 -7.60
N ILE A 159 -15.34 -1.13 -7.26
CA ILE A 159 -14.02 -0.69 -6.80
C ILE A 159 -14.16 0.03 -5.45
N VAL A 160 -13.29 -0.31 -4.49
CA VAL A 160 -13.10 0.42 -3.24
C VAL A 160 -11.76 1.12 -3.31
N ILE A 161 -11.78 2.44 -3.25
CA ILE A 161 -10.60 3.30 -3.23
C ILE A 161 -10.27 3.63 -1.78
N VAL A 162 -9.07 3.29 -1.34
CA VAL A 162 -8.59 3.58 0.00
C VAL A 162 -7.41 4.55 -0.10
N ASP A 163 -7.68 5.81 0.13
CA ASP A 163 -6.75 6.93 0.03
C ASP A 163 -5.84 6.88 -1.22
N GLY A 164 -6.46 6.63 -2.37
CA GLY A 164 -5.80 6.55 -3.66
C GLY A 164 -6.35 7.59 -4.64
N SER A 165 -5.76 7.69 -5.83
CA SER A 165 -6.16 8.68 -6.82
C SER A 165 -6.70 8.06 -8.10
N LEU A 166 -7.64 8.78 -8.74
CA LEU A 166 -8.12 8.54 -10.11
C LEU A 166 -7.52 9.55 -11.11
N ARG A 167 -6.63 10.42 -10.66
CA ARG A 167 -5.95 11.47 -11.43
C ARG A 167 -4.45 11.48 -11.14
N PRO A 168 -3.62 12.10 -11.98
CA PRO A 168 -2.20 12.28 -11.69
C PRO A 168 -1.98 12.90 -10.30
N LEU A 169 -0.95 12.47 -9.61
CA LEU A 169 -0.59 12.94 -8.28
C LEU A 169 0.23 14.24 -8.39
N GLY A 170 -0.44 15.39 -8.23
CA GLY A 170 0.21 16.68 -8.13
C GLY A 170 0.95 17.16 -9.38
N ASP A 171 1.96 18.02 -9.17
CA ASP A 171 2.81 18.58 -10.22
C ASP A 171 3.82 17.52 -10.72
N PRO A 172 3.93 17.26 -12.03
CA PRO A 172 4.92 16.35 -12.61
C PRO A 172 6.35 16.62 -12.15
N ALA A 173 6.75 17.89 -11.98
CA ALA A 173 8.09 18.25 -11.49
C ALA A 173 8.34 17.83 -10.03
N ILE A 174 7.31 17.71 -9.22
CA ILE A 174 7.41 17.15 -7.86
C ILE A 174 7.62 15.63 -7.96
N MET A 175 6.87 14.97 -8.82
CA MET A 175 7.00 13.53 -9.06
C MET A 175 8.40 13.18 -9.58
N ASP A 176 8.92 13.92 -10.54
CA ASP A 176 10.29 13.72 -11.07
C ASP A 176 11.35 13.84 -9.98
N ARG A 177 11.22 14.83 -9.08
CA ARG A 177 12.14 15.00 -7.94
C ARG A 177 12.05 13.84 -6.93
N LEU A 178 10.85 13.33 -6.66
CA LEU A 178 10.67 12.16 -5.80
C LEU A 178 11.34 10.92 -6.41
N ILE A 179 11.10 10.67 -7.71
CA ILE A 179 11.70 9.54 -8.44
C ILE A 179 13.23 9.69 -8.46
N ALA A 180 13.77 10.88 -8.68
CA ALA A 180 15.21 11.13 -8.60
C ALA A 180 15.79 10.79 -7.22
N GLY A 181 15.07 11.14 -6.14
CA GLY A 181 15.43 10.75 -4.77
C GLY A 181 15.44 9.24 -4.56
N PHE A 182 14.50 8.52 -5.16
CA PHE A 182 14.44 7.06 -5.07
C PHE A 182 15.50 6.35 -5.93
N ARG A 183 16.05 7.00 -6.96
CA ARG A 183 17.20 6.50 -7.74
C ARG A 183 18.54 6.71 -7.04
N ALA A 184 18.63 7.63 -6.09
CA ALA A 184 19.85 7.95 -5.38
C ALA A 184 20.34 6.79 -4.49
N PRO A 185 21.64 6.69 -4.16
CA PRO A 185 22.15 5.71 -3.19
C PRO A 185 21.48 5.80 -1.81
N THR A 186 20.99 6.99 -1.45
CA THR A 186 20.27 7.28 -0.20
C THR A 186 18.76 7.06 -0.29
N TYR A 187 18.28 6.27 -1.27
CA TYR A 187 16.85 6.05 -1.53
C TYR A 187 16.05 5.60 -0.30
N ARG A 188 16.66 4.84 0.61
CA ARG A 188 16.00 4.38 1.85
C ARG A 188 15.56 5.54 2.74
N ASP A 189 16.39 6.60 2.83
CA ASP A 189 16.06 7.81 3.58
C ASP A 189 14.91 8.58 2.90
N ALA A 190 14.92 8.63 1.55
CA ALA A 190 13.84 9.26 0.79
C ALA A 190 12.51 8.52 0.98
N VAL A 191 12.52 7.19 0.94
CA VAL A 191 11.34 6.34 1.21
C VAL A 191 10.85 6.56 2.65
N GLY A 192 11.75 6.52 3.64
CA GLY A 192 11.41 6.72 5.05
C GLY A 192 10.78 8.10 5.31
N LYS A 193 11.32 9.16 4.71
CA LYS A 193 10.75 10.52 4.80
C LYS A 193 9.35 10.59 4.18
N MET A 194 9.15 9.97 3.02
CA MET A 194 7.85 9.94 2.38
C MET A 194 6.82 9.19 3.24
N LEU A 195 7.16 7.99 3.73
CA LEU A 195 6.27 7.21 4.60
C LEU A 195 5.93 7.97 5.89
N ALA A 196 6.90 8.63 6.50
CA ALA A 196 6.66 9.45 7.70
C ALA A 196 5.72 10.64 7.41
N ALA A 197 5.86 11.29 6.24
CA ALA A 197 5.03 12.43 5.85
C ALA A 197 3.56 12.07 5.59
N ILE A 198 3.29 10.85 5.10
CA ILE A 198 1.93 10.39 4.81
C ILE A 198 1.29 9.59 5.96
N SER A 199 2.08 9.18 6.95
CA SER A 199 1.60 8.45 8.13
C SER A 199 0.72 9.34 9.00
N GLY A 200 -0.43 8.82 9.42
CA GLY A 200 -1.35 9.54 10.29
C GLY A 200 -1.03 9.41 11.78
N PRO A 201 -1.71 10.20 12.61
CA PRO A 201 -1.45 10.27 14.05
C PRO A 201 -1.84 9.00 14.82
N ASN A 202 -2.76 8.20 14.28
CA ASN A 202 -3.35 7.06 14.99
C ASN A 202 -2.68 5.72 14.66
N LEU A 203 -1.61 5.70 13.84
CA LEU A 203 -0.87 4.48 13.57
C LEU A 203 -0.21 3.93 14.85
N SER A 204 -0.54 2.69 15.18
CA SER A 204 0.10 1.96 16.28
C SER A 204 1.59 1.71 15.99
N ALA A 205 2.37 1.40 17.04
CA ALA A 205 3.78 1.03 16.87
C ALA A 205 3.92 -0.21 15.95
N ASP A 206 3.07 -1.22 16.12
CA ASP A 206 3.02 -2.43 15.27
C ASP A 206 2.71 -2.07 13.80
N ALA A 207 1.73 -1.19 13.55
CA ALA A 207 1.41 -0.75 12.18
C ALA A 207 2.59 -0.02 11.52
N LYS A 208 3.27 0.87 12.24
CA LYS A 208 4.48 1.56 11.75
C LYS A 208 5.60 0.57 11.44
N GLU A 209 5.81 -0.42 12.29
CA GLU A 209 6.81 -1.46 12.07
C GLU A 209 6.51 -2.28 10.81
N ARG A 210 5.25 -2.71 10.62
CA ARG A 210 4.81 -3.44 9.42
C ARG A 210 5.06 -2.63 8.14
N ILE A 211 4.71 -1.34 8.13
CA ILE A 211 4.94 -0.44 6.99
C ILE A 211 6.44 -0.34 6.68
N ASN A 212 7.27 -0.10 7.69
CA ASN A 212 8.71 0.03 7.52
C ASN A 212 9.35 -1.29 7.06
N ALA A 213 8.97 -2.41 7.65
CA ALA A 213 9.48 -3.74 7.27
C ALA A 213 9.15 -4.06 5.81
N SER A 214 7.93 -3.78 5.34
CA SER A 214 7.55 -3.99 3.94
C SER A 214 8.37 -3.12 2.99
N ALA A 215 8.57 -1.85 3.34
CA ALA A 215 9.36 -0.92 2.52
C ALA A 215 10.84 -1.33 2.44
N LEU A 216 11.43 -1.77 3.55
CA LEU A 216 12.81 -2.26 3.57
C LEU A 216 13.01 -3.54 2.75
N ASN A 217 11.97 -4.37 2.63
CA ASN A 217 11.98 -5.61 1.83
C ASN A 217 11.73 -5.37 0.33
N THR A 218 11.39 -4.16 -0.07
CA THR A 218 11.15 -3.80 -1.47
C THR A 218 12.46 -3.30 -2.11
N PRO A 219 13.00 -3.95 -3.17
CA PRO A 219 14.23 -3.51 -3.82
C PRO A 219 14.11 -2.15 -4.51
N GLN A 220 15.22 -1.42 -4.62
CA GLN A 220 15.26 -0.09 -5.23
C GLN A 220 14.68 -0.07 -6.66
N HIS A 221 14.99 -1.05 -7.50
CA HIS A 221 14.48 -1.09 -8.88
C HIS A 221 12.95 -1.20 -8.93
N VAL A 222 12.33 -1.92 -7.98
CA VAL A 222 10.87 -2.01 -7.84
C VAL A 222 10.29 -0.67 -7.39
N ILE A 223 10.89 -0.09 -6.34
CA ILE A 223 10.51 1.23 -5.78
C ILE A 223 10.45 2.28 -6.88
N VAL A 224 11.53 2.39 -7.66
CA VAL A 224 11.65 3.37 -8.76
C VAL A 224 10.64 3.06 -9.86
N SER A 225 10.66 1.83 -10.40
CA SER A 225 9.85 1.48 -11.55
C SER A 225 8.35 1.53 -11.28
N ALA A 226 7.90 1.13 -10.07
CA ALA A 226 6.49 1.25 -9.69
C ALA A 226 6.03 2.71 -9.55
N MET A 227 6.91 3.61 -9.06
CA MET A 227 6.62 5.04 -8.99
C MET A 227 6.56 5.67 -10.40
N GLU A 228 7.47 5.29 -11.29
CA GLU A 228 7.43 5.67 -12.71
C GLU A 228 6.13 5.19 -13.39
N GLY A 229 5.69 3.95 -13.08
CA GLY A 229 4.43 3.41 -13.57
C GLY A 229 3.21 4.21 -13.08
N MET A 230 3.25 4.79 -11.86
CA MET A 230 2.21 5.71 -11.38
C MET A 230 2.30 7.10 -12.03
N ALA A 231 3.51 7.54 -12.37
CA ALA A 231 3.74 8.82 -13.05
C ALA A 231 3.40 8.78 -14.54
N ASP A 232 3.24 7.60 -15.14
CA ASP A 232 2.93 7.45 -16.55
C ASP A 232 1.58 8.13 -16.89
N PRO A 233 1.56 9.18 -17.74
CA PRO A 233 0.33 9.90 -18.07
C PRO A 233 -0.71 9.02 -18.78
N SER A 234 -0.31 7.94 -19.42
CA SER A 234 -1.22 7.04 -20.15
C SER A 234 -2.24 6.34 -19.25
N ILE A 235 -1.93 6.17 -17.96
CA ILE A 235 -2.85 5.53 -17.00
C ILE A 235 -3.98 6.48 -16.53
N TRP A 236 -3.87 7.78 -16.79
CA TRP A 236 -4.75 8.82 -16.24
C TRP A 236 -5.80 9.34 -17.24
N GLY A 237 -6.36 8.48 -18.09
CA GLY A 237 -7.42 8.84 -19.04
C GLY A 237 -8.72 9.31 -18.39
N ASN A 238 -9.68 9.75 -19.25
CA ASN A 238 -11.01 10.21 -18.86
C ASN A 238 -12.10 9.13 -19.00
N ASP A 239 -11.69 7.89 -19.27
CA ASP A 239 -12.56 6.73 -19.35
C ASP A 239 -13.35 6.53 -18.05
N LYS A 240 -14.63 6.20 -18.19
CA LYS A 240 -15.56 6.08 -17.06
C LYS A 240 -15.45 4.72 -16.38
N ILE A 241 -15.60 4.73 -15.07
CA ILE A 241 -15.80 3.54 -14.24
C ILE A 241 -17.31 3.39 -14.02
N ASN A 242 -17.94 2.50 -14.77
CA ASN A 242 -19.41 2.34 -14.77
C ASN A 242 -19.94 1.35 -13.73
N VAL A 243 -19.06 0.73 -12.95
CA VAL A 243 -19.40 -0.09 -11.77
C VAL A 243 -19.52 0.79 -10.52
N PRO A 244 -20.17 0.32 -9.43
CA PRO A 244 -20.17 1.04 -8.15
C PRO A 244 -18.76 1.31 -7.63
N VAL A 245 -18.53 2.50 -7.07
CA VAL A 245 -17.26 2.90 -6.48
C VAL A 245 -17.48 3.44 -5.07
N LEU A 246 -16.76 2.94 -4.09
CA LEU A 246 -16.60 3.56 -2.77
C LEU A 246 -15.24 4.22 -2.72
N ALA A 247 -15.17 5.48 -2.32
CA ALA A 247 -13.90 6.14 -2.00
C ALA A 247 -13.89 6.54 -0.53
N ILE A 248 -12.91 6.03 0.23
CA ILE A 248 -12.61 6.43 1.61
C ILE A 248 -11.27 7.13 1.58
N MET A 249 -11.29 8.46 1.81
CA MET A 249 -10.14 9.33 1.65
C MET A 249 -9.77 9.98 3.00
N ALA A 250 -8.48 10.09 3.30
CA ALA A 250 -8.01 10.90 4.40
C ALA A 250 -8.07 12.39 4.02
N LYS A 251 -8.56 13.22 4.94
CA LYS A 251 -8.52 14.67 4.74
C LYS A 251 -7.07 15.16 4.75
N ASN A 252 -6.60 15.59 3.59
CA ASN A 252 -5.22 15.96 3.37
C ASN A 252 -5.14 17.26 2.56
N PRO A 253 -4.31 18.25 2.95
CA PRO A 253 -4.16 19.51 2.21
C PRO A 253 -3.58 19.31 0.78
N PHE A 254 -2.98 18.17 0.48
CA PHE A 254 -2.54 17.85 -0.88
C PHE A 254 -3.69 17.55 -1.85
N TYR A 255 -4.87 17.19 -1.33
CA TYR A 255 -6.07 17.05 -2.14
C TYR A 255 -6.72 18.41 -2.33
N GLY A 256 -6.94 18.81 -3.55
CA GLY A 256 -7.68 20.04 -3.86
C GLY A 256 -9.13 19.98 -3.36
N PRO A 257 -9.80 21.14 -3.21
CA PRO A 257 -11.15 21.23 -2.66
C PRO A 257 -12.19 20.46 -3.48
N ASN A 258 -11.95 20.20 -4.75
CA ASN A 258 -12.88 19.56 -5.68
C ASN A 258 -12.57 18.08 -5.93
N LEU A 259 -11.92 17.39 -4.97
CA LEU A 259 -11.53 15.98 -5.14
C LEU A 259 -12.73 15.09 -5.46
N GLU A 260 -13.82 15.21 -4.73
CA GLU A 260 -15.03 14.44 -4.94
C GLU A 260 -15.61 14.66 -6.34
N GLU A 261 -15.74 15.91 -6.78
CA GLU A 261 -16.22 16.25 -8.12
C GLU A 261 -15.32 15.64 -9.21
N THR A 262 -14.01 15.72 -9.01
CA THR A 262 -13.01 15.12 -9.89
C THR A 262 -13.18 13.60 -10.00
N PHE A 263 -13.48 12.92 -8.89
CA PHE A 263 -13.73 11.48 -8.87
C PHE A 263 -15.07 11.14 -9.51
N ARG A 264 -16.14 11.91 -9.24
CA ARG A 264 -17.47 11.74 -9.87
C ARG A 264 -17.42 11.91 -11.38
N ALA A 265 -16.55 12.79 -11.87
CA ALA A 265 -16.32 12.93 -13.30
C ALA A 265 -15.78 11.66 -13.97
N ILE A 266 -15.14 10.75 -13.23
CA ILE A 266 -14.63 9.44 -13.72
C ILE A 266 -15.55 8.30 -13.29
N ALA A 267 -16.05 8.32 -12.07
CA ALA A 267 -16.88 7.28 -11.46
C ALA A 267 -18.29 7.83 -11.16
N PRO A 268 -19.23 7.79 -12.12
CA PRO A 268 -20.58 8.36 -11.90
C PRO A 268 -21.35 7.72 -10.74
N LYS A 269 -21.07 6.44 -10.41
CA LYS A 269 -21.68 5.69 -9.33
C LYS A 269 -20.81 5.70 -8.07
N LEU A 270 -20.35 6.89 -7.66
CA LEU A 270 -19.44 7.10 -6.54
C LEU A 270 -20.20 7.31 -5.22
N ASP A 271 -19.90 6.51 -4.21
CA ASP A 271 -20.08 6.84 -2.79
C ASP A 271 -18.76 7.39 -2.26
N PHE A 272 -18.73 8.62 -1.76
CA PHE A 272 -17.50 9.32 -1.34
C PHE A 272 -17.54 9.62 0.16
N GLN A 273 -16.45 9.31 0.85
CA GLN A 273 -16.25 9.58 2.27
C GLN A 273 -14.89 10.26 2.48
N MET A 274 -14.90 11.41 3.13
CA MET A 274 -13.69 12.11 3.57
C MET A 274 -13.57 11.96 5.09
N TRP A 275 -12.49 11.33 5.57
CA TRP A 275 -12.27 11.09 6.99
C TRP A 275 -11.25 12.08 7.55
N ASP A 276 -11.59 12.74 8.64
CA ASP A 276 -10.72 13.67 9.36
C ASP A 276 -9.94 12.96 10.47
N GLY A 277 -8.76 13.49 10.80
CA GLY A 277 -7.92 12.97 11.88
C GLY A 277 -7.28 11.60 11.59
N VAL A 278 -7.15 11.22 10.32
CA VAL A 278 -6.44 10.02 9.86
C VAL A 278 -5.43 10.40 8.77
N GLY A 279 -4.42 9.56 8.58
CA GLY A 279 -3.47 9.68 7.48
C GLY A 279 -3.73 8.65 6.38
N HIS A 280 -2.70 8.43 5.58
CA HIS A 280 -2.76 7.62 4.36
C HIS A 280 -3.15 6.14 4.59
N PHE A 281 -2.86 5.59 5.76
CA PHE A 281 -3.12 4.19 6.09
C PHE A 281 -4.42 4.02 6.88
N ILE A 282 -5.53 4.57 6.38
CA ILE A 282 -6.86 4.62 7.02
C ILE A 282 -7.26 3.25 7.60
N MET A 283 -7.06 2.17 6.82
CA MET A 283 -7.42 0.81 7.19
C MET A 283 -6.59 0.24 8.35
N MET A 284 -5.42 0.83 8.63
CA MET A 284 -4.56 0.47 9.77
C MET A 284 -4.76 1.42 10.95
N GLU A 285 -5.19 2.66 10.72
CA GLU A 285 -5.41 3.66 11.76
C GLU A 285 -6.77 3.51 12.45
N LYS A 286 -7.80 3.19 11.68
CA LYS A 286 -9.17 2.97 12.16
C LYS A 286 -9.75 1.67 11.59
N PRO A 287 -9.17 0.50 11.91
CA PRO A 287 -9.52 -0.76 11.26
C PRO A 287 -10.99 -1.15 11.46
N LYS A 288 -11.56 -0.94 12.64
CA LYS A 288 -12.96 -1.31 12.93
C LYS A 288 -13.95 -0.46 12.13
N GLU A 289 -13.74 0.85 12.13
CA GLU A 289 -14.57 1.80 11.39
C GLU A 289 -14.44 1.58 9.88
N PHE A 290 -13.23 1.34 9.40
CA PHE A 290 -12.98 1.05 8.00
C PHE A 290 -13.68 -0.25 7.56
N ASN A 291 -13.53 -1.33 8.33
CA ASN A 291 -14.18 -2.61 8.04
C ASN A 291 -15.71 -2.47 8.02
N ALA A 292 -16.28 -1.75 8.99
CA ALA A 292 -17.71 -1.51 9.05
C ALA A 292 -18.22 -0.69 7.85
N ALA A 293 -17.49 0.35 7.44
CA ALA A 293 -17.85 1.18 6.29
C ALA A 293 -17.85 0.37 4.98
N VAL A 294 -16.81 -0.43 4.74
CA VAL A 294 -16.73 -1.29 3.54
C VAL A 294 -17.84 -2.34 3.56
N ILE A 295 -18.05 -3.05 4.67
CA ILE A 295 -19.08 -4.08 4.79
C ILE A 295 -20.47 -3.48 4.57
N SER A 296 -20.80 -2.37 5.21
CA SER A 296 -22.07 -1.68 5.04
C SER A 296 -22.32 -1.27 3.59
N TRP A 297 -21.27 -0.78 2.91
CA TRP A 297 -21.37 -0.40 1.51
C TRP A 297 -21.56 -1.61 0.58
N LEU A 298 -20.87 -2.72 0.82
CA LEU A 298 -21.08 -3.98 0.08
C LEU A 298 -22.51 -4.47 0.22
N ASP A 299 -23.07 -4.44 1.44
CA ASP A 299 -24.45 -4.85 1.71
C ASP A 299 -25.47 -3.93 1.00
N LYS A 300 -25.29 -2.61 1.09
CA LYS A 300 -26.14 -1.59 0.43
C LYS A 300 -26.21 -1.81 -1.08
N ASN A 301 -25.10 -2.20 -1.71
CA ASN A 301 -25.00 -2.39 -3.15
C ASN A 301 -25.25 -3.84 -3.60
N ASN A 302 -25.66 -4.73 -2.68
CA ASN A 302 -25.88 -6.17 -2.95
C ASN A 302 -24.67 -6.89 -3.58
N LEU A 303 -23.46 -6.52 -3.19
CA LEU A 303 -22.20 -7.08 -3.69
C LEU A 303 -21.73 -8.26 -2.82
N LEU A 304 -21.13 -9.29 -3.45
CA LEU A 304 -20.53 -10.44 -2.78
C LEU A 304 -21.51 -11.18 -1.84
N LYS A 305 -22.78 -11.27 -2.21
CA LYS A 305 -23.74 -12.08 -1.46
C LYS A 305 -23.42 -13.57 -1.61
N LYS A 306 -23.48 -14.28 -0.46
CA LYS A 306 -23.43 -15.76 -0.44
C LYS A 306 -24.69 -16.35 -1.02
#